data_54191b74770e944cc9a19f4bdd7968e5
#
_entry.id   54191b74770e944cc9a19f4bdd7968e5
#
_cell.length_a   1.000
_cell.length_b   1.000
_cell.length_c   1.000
_cell.angle_alpha   90.00
_cell.angle_beta   90.00
_cell.angle_gamma   90.00
#
_symmetry.space_group_name_H-M   'P 1'
#
loop_
_entity.id
_entity.type
_entity.pdbx_description
1 polymer ?
#
loop_
_entity_poly.entity_id
_entity_poly.type
_entity_poly.pdbx_seq_one_letter_code
_entity_poly.pdbx_strand_id
1 'polypeptide(L)'
;MAAEHKGIIKEMLELLPAGTVSDAAFEGANIVLYTKDEKFFSNPGDAIKKVVDAFKKRVELRPDPSITMDVEKAEKEIRKILPEEAGIGQVLFDPHRSIVVIETEKPGLAIGKQGSLLREIREKIMWVPVIHRMPAIKSQLIESIRAVLFQHSDYRRKFLDKIGHRIYDGWIRGKKSEWVRVTFLGGARQVGRSCFLLQTPESRILLDCGVNVAASDQDAYPHLDIPEFNISDLDAVIITHSHLDHIGFLPYLFKYGYRGPVYCTEPVRDVGSLLLIDYVKIMKSENRPVLFEVDDVKEMVKHTICLEYGEVNDVTPDIRLTLYNAGHILGSAMAHLHIGNGLHNLLYTGDLKFGRMQLLEPAAFEFPRLETLIIESTYGGKANVLPPVAEQDEYLKTIIKDTVKRGGKILMPVLGSGRAQDMMVMIENMVRSGELEKIPVYIDGMVWDVTAIH
;
A
#
# COMPACT_ATOMS: atom_id res chain seq x y z
N MET A 1 -5.84 33.67 26.43
CA MET A 1 -4.46 33.19 26.54
C MET A 1 -4.43 31.91 25.69
N ALA A 2 -3.83 31.98 24.50
CA ALA A 2 -3.59 30.79 23.69
C ALA A 2 -2.52 29.98 24.42
N ALA A 3 -2.87 28.75 24.85
CA ALA A 3 -1.87 27.81 25.32
C ALA A 3 -0.89 27.60 24.16
N GLU A 4 0.40 27.89 24.38
CA GLU A 4 1.45 27.45 23.48
C GLU A 4 1.31 25.95 23.36
N HIS A 5 0.82 25.45 22.20
CA HIS A 5 0.88 24.04 21.89
C HIS A 5 2.37 23.66 21.77
N LYS A 6 2.91 23.09 22.82
CA LYS A 6 4.17 22.38 22.75
C LYS A 6 3.92 21.25 21.74
N GLY A 7 4.74 21.14 20.68
CA GLY A 7 4.57 20.08 19.68
C GLY A 7 4.54 18.69 20.34
N ILE A 8 3.74 17.77 19.80
CA ILE A 8 3.50 16.42 20.36
C ILE A 8 4.79 15.66 20.72
N ILE A 9 5.83 15.79 19.90
CA ILE A 9 7.16 15.17 20.18
C ILE A 9 7.73 15.71 21.51
N LYS A 10 7.67 17.01 21.75
CA LYS A 10 8.21 17.62 22.97
C LYS A 10 7.50 17.10 24.23
N GLU A 11 6.19 16.98 24.18
CA GLU A 11 5.39 16.43 25.28
C GLU A 11 5.73 14.94 25.53
N MET A 12 5.95 14.16 24.46
CA MET A 12 6.37 12.75 24.57
C MET A 12 7.74 12.60 25.21
N LEU A 13 8.69 13.47 24.86
CA LEU A 13 10.04 13.44 25.41
C LEU A 13 10.06 13.78 26.92
N GLU A 14 9.11 14.56 27.42
CA GLU A 14 8.98 14.85 28.86
C GLU A 14 8.58 13.61 29.68
N LEU A 15 7.99 12.57 29.06
CA LEU A 15 7.63 11.30 29.72
C LEU A 15 8.77 10.25 29.72
N LEU A 16 9.83 10.51 28.98
CA LEU A 16 10.95 9.58 28.85
C LEU A 16 12.09 9.95 29.80
N PRO A 17 12.94 8.99 30.21
CA PRO A 17 14.12 9.30 31.01
C PRO A 17 15.03 10.29 30.29
N ALA A 18 15.49 11.30 31.01
CA ALA A 18 16.32 12.36 30.43
C ALA A 18 17.59 11.80 29.78
N GLY A 19 17.90 12.25 28.57
CA GLY A 19 19.11 11.88 27.83
C GLY A 19 19.07 10.51 27.12
N THR A 20 17.94 9.77 27.19
CA THR A 20 17.82 8.48 26.50
C THR A 20 17.49 8.62 25.01
N VAL A 21 16.89 9.72 24.59
CA VAL A 21 16.54 10.00 23.19
C VAL A 21 17.47 11.09 22.64
N SER A 22 18.14 10.81 21.53
CA SER A 22 19.08 11.73 20.86
C SER A 22 18.42 12.61 19.80
N ASP A 23 17.38 12.06 19.12
CA ASP A 23 16.63 12.72 18.06
C ASP A 23 15.23 12.15 17.97
N ALA A 24 14.28 12.89 17.42
CA ALA A 24 12.93 12.43 17.18
C ALA A 24 12.40 13.01 15.88
N ALA A 25 11.73 12.19 15.07
CA ALA A 25 11.20 12.58 13.77
C ALA A 25 9.86 11.89 13.51
N PHE A 26 9.11 12.43 12.56
CA PHE A 26 7.92 11.75 12.06
C PHE A 26 8.25 10.84 10.86
N GLU A 27 7.54 9.74 10.76
CA GLU A 27 7.42 8.96 9.52
C GLU A 27 5.95 8.85 9.14
N GLY A 28 5.43 9.90 8.49
CA GLY A 28 3.99 10.08 8.32
C GLY A 28 3.30 10.21 9.68
N ALA A 29 2.33 9.36 9.98
CA ALA A 29 1.67 9.34 11.28
C ALA A 29 2.47 8.65 12.39
N ASN A 30 3.54 7.93 12.08
CA ASN A 30 4.38 7.26 13.07
C ASN A 30 5.40 8.24 13.65
N ILE A 31 5.70 8.10 14.93
CA ILE A 31 6.70 8.89 15.63
C ILE A 31 7.90 7.99 15.89
N VAL A 32 9.06 8.39 15.40
CA VAL A 32 10.31 7.63 15.56
C VAL A 32 11.21 8.38 16.53
N LEU A 33 11.62 7.68 17.58
CA LEU A 33 12.56 8.14 18.59
C LEU A 33 13.91 7.48 18.34
N TYR A 34 14.96 8.26 18.16
CA TYR A 34 16.33 7.77 18.00
C TYR A 34 17.09 7.82 19.30
N THR A 35 17.88 6.78 19.58
CA THR A 35 18.70 6.71 20.79
C THR A 35 20.15 6.34 20.50
N LYS A 36 21.09 6.95 21.25
CA LYS A 36 22.50 6.54 21.29
C LYS A 36 22.79 5.61 22.46
N ASP A 37 21.81 5.39 23.35
CA ASP A 37 21.93 4.50 24.48
C ASP A 37 21.57 3.06 24.03
N GLU A 38 22.59 2.22 23.85
CA GLU A 38 22.45 0.82 23.44
C GLU A 38 21.60 0.00 24.42
N LYS A 39 21.70 0.30 25.74
CA LYS A 39 20.90 -0.39 26.75
C LYS A 39 19.44 -0.01 26.65
N PHE A 40 19.15 1.27 26.46
CA PHE A 40 17.79 1.75 26.28
C PHE A 40 17.18 1.21 24.96
N PHE A 41 17.98 1.14 23.89
CA PHE A 41 17.52 0.51 22.63
C PHE A 41 17.19 -0.96 22.80
N SER A 42 18.06 -1.75 23.46
CA SER A 42 17.86 -3.20 23.65
C SER A 42 16.71 -3.50 24.61
N ASN A 43 16.55 -2.72 25.67
CA ASN A 43 15.50 -2.91 26.67
C ASN A 43 14.95 -1.58 27.19
N PRO A 44 13.99 -0.96 26.48
CA PRO A 44 13.38 0.32 26.91
C PRO A 44 12.45 0.17 28.12
N GLY A 45 12.23 -1.06 28.63
CA GLY A 45 11.28 -1.34 29.70
C GLY A 45 9.86 -0.86 29.34
N ASP A 46 9.18 -0.26 30.33
CA ASP A 46 7.82 0.30 30.12
C ASP A 46 7.81 1.72 29.57
N ALA A 47 8.97 2.34 29.30
CA ALA A 47 9.04 3.75 28.92
C ALA A 47 8.28 4.04 27.60
N ILE A 48 8.54 3.28 26.56
CA ILE A 48 7.85 3.44 25.27
C ILE A 48 6.35 3.13 25.41
N LYS A 49 6.00 2.10 26.18
CA LYS A 49 4.61 1.74 26.43
C LYS A 49 3.84 2.88 27.10
N LYS A 50 4.44 3.54 28.10
CA LYS A 50 3.84 4.71 28.79
C LYS A 50 3.54 5.83 27.79
N VAL A 51 4.47 6.13 26.87
CA VAL A 51 4.26 7.14 25.82
C VAL A 51 3.12 6.73 24.88
N VAL A 52 3.12 5.49 24.40
CA VAL A 52 2.06 4.97 23.54
C VAL A 52 0.70 5.05 24.24
N ASP A 53 0.64 4.66 25.53
CA ASP A 53 -0.60 4.67 26.30
C ASP A 53 -1.13 6.09 26.55
N ALA A 54 -0.25 7.07 26.76
CA ALA A 54 -0.61 8.46 27.00
C ALA A 54 -1.14 9.15 25.73
N PHE A 55 -0.46 8.95 24.60
CA PHE A 55 -0.77 9.68 23.36
C PHE A 55 -1.64 8.91 22.38
N LYS A 56 -1.76 7.57 22.56
CA LYS A 56 -2.47 6.67 21.64
C LYS A 56 -1.97 6.79 20.19
N LYS A 57 -0.66 6.99 20.02
CA LYS A 57 0.04 7.08 18.75
C LYS A 57 1.03 5.93 18.60
N ARG A 58 1.41 5.62 17.37
CA ARG A 58 2.48 4.67 17.10
C ARG A 58 3.82 5.33 17.34
N VAL A 59 4.60 4.74 18.24
CA VAL A 59 5.94 5.21 18.60
C VAL A 59 6.91 4.06 18.40
N GLU A 60 7.95 4.29 17.64
CA GLU A 60 9.01 3.35 17.37
C GLU A 60 10.33 3.84 17.91
N LEU A 61 11.08 2.97 18.60
CA LEU A 61 12.41 3.27 19.09
C LEU A 61 13.45 2.67 18.15
N ARG A 62 14.31 3.53 17.60
CA ARG A 62 15.40 3.13 16.68
C ARG A 62 16.76 3.57 17.23
N PRO A 63 17.83 2.87 16.85
CA PRO A 63 19.18 3.35 17.14
C PRO A 63 19.51 4.57 16.28
N ASP A 64 20.23 5.51 16.87
CA ASP A 64 20.81 6.62 16.11
C ASP A 64 21.76 6.04 15.04
N PRO A 65 21.77 6.57 13.79
CA PRO A 65 22.66 6.08 12.75
C PRO A 65 24.15 6.04 13.15
N SER A 66 24.57 6.86 14.10
CA SER A 66 25.98 6.91 14.56
C SER A 66 26.42 5.69 15.38
N ILE A 67 25.48 4.89 15.91
CA ILE A 67 25.79 3.68 16.68
C ILE A 67 25.48 2.39 15.93
N THR A 68 24.94 2.47 14.72
CA THR A 68 24.67 1.29 13.91
C THR A 68 25.96 0.63 13.44
N MET A 69 26.00 -0.71 13.40
CA MET A 69 27.13 -1.43 12.85
C MET A 69 27.30 -1.12 11.35
N ASP A 70 28.56 -1.09 10.91
CA ASP A 70 28.87 -0.98 9.49
C ASP A 70 28.13 -2.01 8.64
N VAL A 71 27.63 -1.60 7.46
CA VAL A 71 26.74 -2.39 6.61
C VAL A 71 27.32 -3.77 6.25
N GLU A 72 28.61 -3.82 5.84
CA GLU A 72 29.23 -5.08 5.43
C GLU A 72 29.42 -6.05 6.60
N LYS A 73 29.73 -5.51 7.79
CA LYS A 73 29.84 -6.30 9.01
C LYS A 73 28.47 -6.76 9.47
N ALA A 74 27.48 -5.89 9.43
CA ALA A 74 26.13 -6.19 9.83
C ALA A 74 25.52 -7.31 8.98
N GLU A 75 25.70 -7.28 7.64
CA GLU A 75 25.24 -8.35 6.76
C GLU A 75 25.88 -9.71 7.11
N LYS A 76 27.19 -9.73 7.37
CA LYS A 76 27.89 -10.95 7.77
C LYS A 76 27.35 -11.50 9.09
N GLU A 77 27.03 -10.63 10.06
CA GLU A 77 26.47 -11.06 11.34
C GLU A 77 25.03 -11.57 11.20
N ILE A 78 24.19 -10.90 10.38
CA ILE A 78 22.85 -11.38 10.06
C ILE A 78 22.90 -12.80 9.48
N ARG A 79 23.78 -13.05 8.50
CA ARG A 79 23.94 -14.37 7.86
C ARG A 79 24.50 -15.46 8.80
N LYS A 80 25.16 -15.08 9.91
CA LYS A 80 25.60 -16.02 10.95
C LYS A 80 24.49 -16.36 11.96
N ILE A 81 23.64 -15.37 12.29
CA ILE A 81 22.57 -15.54 13.28
C ILE A 81 21.41 -16.35 12.69
N LEU A 82 21.06 -16.08 11.45
CA LEU A 82 19.94 -16.73 10.80
C LEU A 82 20.30 -18.15 10.33
N PRO A 83 19.41 -19.15 10.54
CA PRO A 83 19.66 -20.51 10.07
C PRO A 83 19.67 -20.57 8.53
N GLU A 84 20.51 -21.45 7.98
CA GLU A 84 20.59 -21.64 6.51
C GLU A 84 19.25 -22.03 5.89
N GLU A 85 18.45 -22.81 6.62
CA GLU A 85 17.12 -23.27 6.20
C GLU A 85 16.11 -22.12 6.05
N ALA A 86 16.39 -20.93 6.58
CA ALA A 86 15.57 -19.74 6.37
C ALA A 86 15.64 -19.25 4.92
N GLY A 87 16.71 -19.60 4.18
CA GLY A 87 16.90 -19.21 2.78
C GLY A 87 17.01 -17.69 2.62
N ILE A 88 18.13 -17.11 3.08
CA ILE A 88 18.35 -15.65 3.03
C ILE A 88 18.66 -15.22 1.59
N GLY A 89 17.82 -14.31 1.07
CA GLY A 89 18.02 -13.63 -0.20
C GLY A 89 18.82 -12.34 -0.06
N GLN A 90 18.21 -11.23 -0.45
CA GLN A 90 18.82 -9.90 -0.35
C GLN A 90 18.74 -9.36 1.08
N VAL A 91 19.74 -8.56 1.44
CA VAL A 91 19.77 -7.78 2.68
C VAL A 91 19.92 -6.31 2.31
N LEU A 92 18.88 -5.53 2.52
CA LEU A 92 18.80 -4.13 2.08
C LEU A 92 18.85 -3.22 3.31
N PHE A 93 19.81 -2.31 3.32
CA PHE A 93 19.99 -1.35 4.41
C PHE A 93 19.41 0.02 4.05
N ASP A 94 18.71 0.63 5.01
CA ASP A 94 18.28 2.03 4.98
C ASP A 94 19.01 2.79 6.10
N PRO A 95 20.22 3.35 5.83
CA PRO A 95 21.03 3.98 6.87
C PRO A 95 20.38 5.21 7.50
N HIS A 96 19.59 5.95 6.74
CA HIS A 96 18.94 7.16 7.24
C HIS A 96 17.79 6.87 8.22
N ARG A 97 17.28 5.65 8.18
CA ARG A 97 16.19 5.19 9.05
C ARG A 97 16.60 4.11 10.03
N SER A 98 17.86 3.67 10.00
CA SER A 98 18.42 2.59 10.81
C SER A 98 17.63 1.27 10.69
N ILE A 99 17.12 0.98 9.50
CA ILE A 99 16.34 -0.23 9.18
C ILE A 99 17.15 -1.13 8.26
N VAL A 100 17.07 -2.44 8.49
CA VAL A 100 17.56 -3.47 7.57
C VAL A 100 16.43 -4.40 7.17
N VAL A 101 16.17 -4.50 5.87
CA VAL A 101 15.18 -5.44 5.31
C VAL A 101 15.90 -6.71 4.89
N ILE A 102 15.46 -7.84 5.39
CA ILE A 102 16.03 -9.16 5.15
C ILE A 102 14.99 -9.98 4.39
N GLU A 103 15.27 -10.30 3.14
CA GLU A 103 14.44 -11.19 2.34
C GLU A 103 14.77 -12.66 2.64
N THR A 104 13.74 -13.47 2.85
CA THR A 104 13.91 -14.89 3.20
C THR A 104 12.79 -15.75 2.62
N GLU A 105 13.14 -16.99 2.22
CA GLU A 105 12.17 -17.98 1.74
C GLU A 105 11.19 -18.38 2.85
N LYS A 106 11.68 -18.49 4.09
CA LYS A 106 10.90 -18.97 5.24
C LYS A 106 10.92 -17.96 6.39
N PRO A 107 10.11 -16.90 6.32
CA PRO A 107 10.05 -15.83 7.32
C PRO A 107 9.95 -16.31 8.76
N GLY A 108 9.14 -17.34 9.01
CA GLY A 108 8.96 -17.90 10.37
C GLY A 108 10.25 -18.42 10.98
N LEU A 109 11.17 -18.99 10.20
CA LEU A 109 12.48 -19.44 10.68
C LEU A 109 13.41 -18.25 10.95
N ALA A 110 13.35 -17.21 10.13
CA ALA A 110 14.16 -15.99 10.33
C ALA A 110 13.69 -15.15 11.52
N ILE A 111 12.40 -15.14 11.83
CA ILE A 111 11.84 -14.46 13.01
C ILE A 111 12.23 -15.20 14.30
N GLY A 112 12.23 -16.53 14.26
CA GLY A 112 12.48 -17.37 15.41
C GLY A 112 11.31 -17.42 16.41
N LYS A 113 11.42 -18.26 17.45
CA LYS A 113 10.36 -18.38 18.47
C LYS A 113 10.15 -17.05 19.20
N GLN A 114 8.92 -16.52 19.11
CA GLN A 114 8.56 -15.23 19.73
C GLN A 114 9.49 -14.06 19.34
N GLY A 115 10.04 -14.08 18.13
CA GLY A 115 10.93 -13.03 17.65
C GLY A 115 12.35 -13.05 18.24
N SER A 116 12.81 -14.20 18.75
CA SER A 116 14.12 -14.31 19.42
C SER A 116 15.29 -13.93 18.51
N LEU A 117 15.27 -14.39 17.24
CA LEU A 117 16.36 -14.09 16.30
C LEU A 117 16.38 -12.61 15.87
N LEU A 118 15.20 -12.00 15.71
CA LEU A 118 15.12 -10.56 15.43
C LEU A 118 15.67 -9.72 16.58
N ARG A 119 15.41 -10.12 17.83
CA ARG A 119 15.99 -9.46 19.00
C ARG A 119 17.50 -9.62 19.03
N GLU A 120 18.02 -10.82 18.78
CA GLU A 120 19.46 -11.06 18.72
C GLU A 120 20.14 -10.22 17.64
N ILE A 121 19.55 -10.17 16.43
CA ILE A 121 20.04 -9.29 15.35
C ILE A 121 20.05 -7.84 15.83
N ARG A 122 18.91 -7.34 16.34
CA ARG A 122 18.76 -5.96 16.82
C ARG A 122 19.83 -5.58 17.85
N GLU A 123 20.06 -6.42 18.83
CA GLU A 123 21.03 -6.19 19.91
C GLU A 123 22.47 -6.23 19.41
N LYS A 124 22.77 -7.12 18.47
CA LYS A 124 24.15 -7.34 18.01
C LYS A 124 24.63 -6.33 16.99
N ILE A 125 23.77 -5.93 16.05
CA ILE A 125 24.14 -5.06 14.96
C ILE A 125 23.66 -3.62 15.11
N MET A 126 22.81 -3.32 16.10
CA MET A 126 22.18 -2.00 16.28
C MET A 126 21.46 -1.51 15.02
N TRP A 127 20.63 -2.36 14.42
CA TRP A 127 19.71 -2.05 13.33
C TRP A 127 18.33 -2.60 13.64
N VAL A 128 17.28 -1.99 13.10
CA VAL A 128 15.92 -2.53 13.22
C VAL A 128 15.68 -3.51 12.07
N PRO A 129 15.65 -4.83 12.33
CA PRO A 129 15.41 -5.82 11.28
C PRO A 129 13.93 -5.91 10.92
N VAL A 130 13.65 -5.96 9.61
CA VAL A 130 12.34 -6.21 9.02
C VAL A 130 12.46 -7.43 8.11
N ILE A 131 11.59 -8.42 8.30
CA ILE A 131 11.62 -9.63 7.48
C ILE A 131 10.58 -9.52 6.36
N HIS A 132 11.06 -9.67 5.14
CA HIS A 132 10.19 -9.81 3.97
C HIS A 132 10.27 -11.25 3.43
N ARG A 133 9.15 -11.74 2.95
CA ARG A 133 9.14 -13.01 2.23
C ARG A 133 9.77 -12.81 0.85
N MET A 134 10.72 -13.67 0.50
CA MET A 134 11.26 -13.71 -0.85
C MET A 134 10.16 -14.20 -1.81
N PRO A 135 9.92 -13.51 -2.93
CA PRO A 135 8.93 -13.95 -3.91
C PRO A 135 9.34 -15.30 -4.52
N ALA A 136 8.34 -16.16 -4.78
CA ALA A 136 8.56 -17.46 -5.43
C ALA A 136 9.08 -17.31 -6.87
N ILE A 137 8.76 -16.22 -7.51
CA ILE A 137 9.15 -15.84 -8.86
C ILE A 137 9.87 -14.49 -8.80
N LYS A 138 11.05 -14.39 -9.41
CA LYS A 138 11.79 -13.12 -9.46
C LYS A 138 11.36 -12.28 -10.66
N SER A 139 11.12 -11.00 -10.42
CA SER A 139 10.89 -9.98 -11.44
C SER A 139 11.85 -8.82 -11.24
N GLN A 140 12.74 -8.59 -12.20
CA GLN A 140 13.69 -7.45 -12.19
C GLN A 140 12.96 -6.11 -12.18
N LEU A 141 11.77 -6.05 -12.79
CA LEU A 141 10.99 -4.83 -12.84
C LEU A 141 10.44 -4.48 -11.45
N ILE A 142 9.90 -5.47 -10.72
CA ILE A 142 9.42 -5.27 -9.34
C ILE A 142 10.56 -4.93 -8.39
N GLU A 143 11.70 -5.60 -8.51
CA GLU A 143 12.90 -5.27 -7.74
C GLU A 143 13.34 -3.81 -8.00
N SER A 144 13.30 -3.35 -9.26
CA SER A 144 13.62 -1.98 -9.63
C SER A 144 12.64 -0.96 -9.05
N ILE A 145 11.32 -1.27 -9.04
CA ILE A 145 10.30 -0.42 -8.43
C ILE A 145 10.56 -0.27 -6.93
N ARG A 146 10.82 -1.37 -6.22
CA ARG A 146 11.12 -1.37 -4.78
C ARG A 146 12.43 -0.66 -4.45
N ALA A 147 13.44 -0.81 -5.31
CA ALA A 147 14.75 -0.17 -5.14
C ALA A 147 14.66 1.38 -5.12
N VAL A 148 13.65 1.98 -5.77
CA VAL A 148 13.42 3.44 -5.73
C VAL A 148 13.32 3.96 -4.30
N LEU A 149 12.71 3.20 -3.39
CA LEU A 149 12.53 3.60 -2.00
C LEU A 149 13.86 3.70 -1.24
N PHE A 150 14.78 2.75 -1.48
CA PHE A 150 16.10 2.71 -0.85
C PHE A 150 17.06 3.72 -1.47
N GLN A 151 17.05 3.86 -2.81
CA GLN A 151 17.87 4.84 -3.54
C GLN A 151 17.57 6.29 -3.15
N HIS A 152 16.33 6.56 -2.69
CA HIS A 152 15.88 7.89 -2.28
C HIS A 152 15.57 7.99 -0.78
N SER A 153 16.25 7.20 0.06
CA SER A 153 16.00 7.10 1.51
C SER A 153 16.04 8.46 2.23
N ASP A 154 17.07 9.31 1.98
CA ASP A 154 17.18 10.64 2.59
C ASP A 154 16.01 11.56 2.21
N TYR A 155 15.68 11.61 0.92
CA TYR A 155 14.51 12.35 0.45
C TYR A 155 13.23 11.86 1.13
N ARG A 156 13.07 10.56 1.19
CA ARG A 156 11.89 9.92 1.74
C ARG A 156 11.76 10.18 3.25
N ARG A 157 12.86 10.13 4.00
CA ARG A 157 12.88 10.52 5.42
C ARG A 157 12.36 11.94 5.62
N LYS A 158 12.90 12.91 4.87
CA LYS A 158 12.48 14.33 4.94
C LYS A 158 11.03 14.52 4.53
N PHE A 159 10.59 13.79 3.52
CA PHE A 159 9.20 13.80 3.06
C PHE A 159 8.25 13.29 4.16
N LEU A 160 8.53 12.14 4.75
CA LEU A 160 7.70 11.53 5.80
C LEU A 160 7.65 12.42 7.06
N ASP A 161 8.75 13.04 7.41
CA ASP A 161 8.82 13.99 8.53
C ASP A 161 7.94 15.23 8.27
N LYS A 162 8.00 15.80 7.08
CA LYS A 162 7.11 16.90 6.66
C LYS A 162 5.63 16.50 6.75
N ILE A 163 5.28 15.28 6.35
CA ILE A 163 3.88 14.80 6.45
C ILE A 163 3.45 14.71 7.92
N GLY A 164 4.29 14.15 8.79
CA GLY A 164 3.97 14.10 10.22
C GLY A 164 3.79 15.46 10.85
N HIS A 165 4.64 16.42 10.53
CA HIS A 165 4.45 17.82 10.96
C HIS A 165 3.14 18.42 10.43
N ARG A 166 2.72 18.10 9.21
CA ARG A 166 1.42 18.56 8.70
C ARG A 166 0.25 17.94 9.48
N ILE A 167 0.37 16.68 9.89
CA ILE A 167 -0.67 15.96 10.65
C ILE A 167 -0.78 16.48 12.07
N TYR A 168 0.35 16.67 12.78
CA TYR A 168 0.35 16.89 14.23
C TYR A 168 0.59 18.33 14.65
N ASP A 169 1.40 19.08 13.90
CA ASP A 169 1.79 20.45 14.21
C ASP A 169 1.22 21.45 13.20
N GLY A 170 0.45 20.98 12.20
CA GLY A 170 -0.12 21.81 11.16
C GLY A 170 -1.10 22.84 11.72
N TRP A 171 -1.11 24.04 11.10
CA TRP A 171 -2.07 25.07 11.43
C TRP A 171 -3.50 24.57 11.16
N ILE A 172 -4.33 24.58 12.20
CA ILE A 172 -5.75 24.24 12.11
C ILE A 172 -6.50 25.54 11.78
N ARG A 173 -7.17 25.55 10.64
CA ARG A 173 -8.04 26.67 10.25
C ARG A 173 -9.14 26.80 11.29
N GLY A 174 -9.27 27.96 11.90
CA GLY A 174 -10.27 28.18 12.94
C GLY A 174 -11.68 27.83 12.48
N LYS A 175 -12.29 26.84 13.09
CA LYS A 175 -13.59 26.29 12.70
C LYS A 175 -14.70 27.28 12.98
N LYS A 176 -15.37 27.81 11.96
CA LYS A 176 -16.68 28.47 12.07
C LYS A 176 -17.83 27.49 11.91
N SER A 177 -17.63 26.37 11.21
CA SER A 177 -18.63 25.32 10.99
C SER A 177 -17.94 23.99 10.72
N GLU A 178 -18.59 22.88 11.07
CA GLU A 178 -18.16 21.54 10.73
C GLU A 178 -19.04 21.03 9.58
N TRP A 179 -18.40 20.54 8.52
CA TRP A 179 -19.07 19.96 7.35
C TRP A 179 -18.16 18.95 6.66
N VAL A 180 -18.77 18.02 5.96
CA VAL A 180 -18.11 17.06 5.09
C VAL A 180 -18.75 17.15 3.71
N ARG A 181 -17.96 17.22 2.66
CA ARG A 181 -18.42 17.26 1.28
C ARG A 181 -17.66 16.22 0.46
N VAL A 182 -18.38 15.52 -0.40
CA VAL A 182 -17.79 14.68 -1.46
C VAL A 182 -18.22 15.21 -2.80
N THR A 183 -17.24 15.52 -3.66
CA THR A 183 -17.44 15.95 -5.04
C THR A 183 -17.01 14.83 -5.97
N PHE A 184 -17.90 14.39 -6.83
CA PHE A 184 -17.66 13.32 -7.81
C PHE A 184 -16.98 13.91 -9.03
N LEU A 185 -15.68 13.67 -9.21
CA LEU A 185 -14.89 14.14 -10.34
C LEU A 185 -14.86 13.13 -11.50
N GLY A 186 -15.30 11.91 -11.24
CA GLY A 186 -15.44 10.81 -12.19
C GLY A 186 -16.03 9.59 -11.52
N GLY A 187 -16.28 8.50 -12.26
CA GLY A 187 -16.77 7.23 -11.73
C GLY A 187 -18.27 7.20 -11.36
N ALA A 188 -18.96 8.34 -11.33
CA ALA A 188 -20.38 8.38 -11.02
C ALA A 188 -21.24 8.05 -12.25
N ARG A 189 -22.09 7.00 -12.14
CA ARG A 189 -22.98 6.50 -13.22
C ARG A 189 -22.22 6.03 -14.48
N GLN A 190 -20.97 5.64 -14.33
CA GLN A 190 -20.13 5.11 -15.40
C GLN A 190 -19.07 4.18 -14.81
N VAL A 191 -18.45 3.34 -15.63
CA VAL A 191 -17.25 2.59 -15.30
C VAL A 191 -16.04 3.38 -15.82
N GLY A 192 -14.99 3.48 -15.01
CA GLY A 192 -13.77 4.18 -15.35
C GLY A 192 -13.66 5.58 -14.73
N ARG A 193 -12.45 6.14 -14.77
CA ARG A 193 -12.02 7.42 -14.19
C ARG A 193 -12.52 7.69 -12.76
N SER A 194 -12.51 6.68 -11.90
CA SER A 194 -12.92 6.82 -10.49
C SER A 194 -12.08 7.89 -9.80
N CYS A 195 -12.74 8.95 -9.30
CA CYS A 195 -12.07 10.07 -8.66
C CYS A 195 -13.08 10.87 -7.83
N PHE A 196 -12.89 10.90 -6.50
CA PHE A 196 -13.80 11.59 -5.59
C PHE A 196 -13.01 12.53 -4.69
N LEU A 197 -13.39 13.80 -4.63
CA LEU A 197 -12.78 14.79 -3.76
C LEU A 197 -13.57 14.89 -2.45
N LEU A 198 -12.96 14.39 -1.38
CA LEU A 198 -13.46 14.56 -0.01
C LEU A 198 -12.89 15.85 0.57
N GLN A 199 -13.76 16.70 1.09
CA GLN A 199 -13.40 17.97 1.69
C GLN A 199 -14.01 18.14 3.08
N THR A 200 -13.21 18.69 3.97
CA THR A 200 -13.63 19.25 5.26
C THR A 200 -13.18 20.72 5.33
N PRO A 201 -13.51 21.48 6.37
CA PRO A 201 -12.90 22.79 6.59
C PRO A 201 -11.36 22.78 6.63
N GLU A 202 -10.75 21.66 7.07
CA GLU A 202 -9.31 21.52 7.30
C GLU A 202 -8.58 20.77 6.19
N SER A 203 -9.25 19.84 5.51
CA SER A 203 -8.57 18.85 4.68
C SER A 203 -9.23 18.65 3.31
N ARG A 204 -8.41 18.24 2.34
CA ARG A 204 -8.79 17.85 0.98
C ARG A 204 -8.09 16.57 0.60
N ILE A 205 -8.86 15.53 0.33
CA ILE A 205 -8.36 14.19 0.01
C ILE A 205 -9.00 13.70 -1.28
N LEU A 206 -8.22 13.15 -2.21
CA LEU A 206 -8.74 12.35 -3.31
C LEU A 206 -8.88 10.89 -2.91
N LEU A 207 -10.02 10.32 -3.25
CA LEU A 207 -10.28 8.88 -3.21
C LEU A 207 -10.25 8.38 -4.65
N ASP A 208 -9.21 7.64 -4.99
CA ASP A 208 -8.81 7.23 -6.32
C ASP A 208 -8.53 8.39 -7.30
N CYS A 209 -7.85 8.10 -8.39
CA CYS A 209 -7.52 9.03 -9.46
C CYS A 209 -7.27 8.24 -10.76
N GLY A 210 -8.33 7.75 -11.36
CA GLY A 210 -8.29 6.80 -12.47
C GLY A 210 -8.47 7.43 -13.84
N VAL A 211 -8.35 6.58 -14.88
CA VAL A 211 -8.68 6.90 -16.27
C VAL A 211 -9.83 6.03 -16.76
N ASN A 212 -10.58 6.49 -17.75
CA ASN A 212 -11.51 5.63 -18.49
C ASN A 212 -10.82 5.15 -19.78
N VAL A 213 -10.31 3.92 -19.77
CA VAL A 213 -9.56 3.35 -20.88
C VAL A 213 -10.42 3.09 -22.14
N ALA A 214 -11.74 3.02 -21.97
CA ALA A 214 -12.70 2.82 -23.07
C ALA A 214 -13.17 4.11 -23.71
N ALA A 215 -12.92 5.26 -23.10
CA ALA A 215 -13.30 6.57 -23.60
C ALA A 215 -12.17 7.23 -24.39
N SER A 216 -12.51 8.23 -25.18
CA SER A 216 -11.59 9.10 -25.88
C SER A 216 -11.72 10.55 -25.37
N ASP A 217 -10.71 11.36 -25.68
CA ASP A 217 -10.66 12.78 -25.37
C ASP A 217 -10.84 13.10 -23.88
N GLN A 218 -11.62 14.11 -23.56
CA GLN A 218 -11.82 14.58 -22.19
C GLN A 218 -12.58 13.57 -21.30
N ASP A 219 -13.40 12.70 -21.91
CA ASP A 219 -14.14 11.67 -21.17
C ASP A 219 -13.27 10.55 -20.63
N ALA A 220 -12.00 10.48 -21.06
CA ALA A 220 -11.02 9.53 -20.54
C ALA A 220 -10.50 9.93 -19.15
N TYR A 221 -10.67 11.17 -18.71
CA TYR A 221 -9.99 11.71 -17.52
C TYR A 221 -10.97 12.27 -16.49
N PRO A 222 -10.58 12.33 -15.20
CA PRO A 222 -11.36 13.00 -14.17
C PRO A 222 -11.56 14.48 -14.48
N HIS A 223 -12.70 15.04 -14.07
CA HIS A 223 -13.01 16.47 -14.22
C HIS A 223 -12.29 17.28 -13.14
N LEU A 224 -11.00 17.56 -13.33
CA LEU A 224 -10.19 18.37 -12.40
C LEU A 224 -10.29 19.88 -12.66
N ASP A 225 -10.86 20.30 -13.79
CA ASP A 225 -11.07 21.71 -14.15
C ASP A 225 -12.37 22.23 -13.51
N ILE A 226 -12.39 22.27 -12.20
CA ILE A 226 -13.50 22.80 -11.39
C ILE A 226 -12.99 23.69 -10.27
N PRO A 227 -13.76 24.70 -9.81
CA PRO A 227 -13.34 25.63 -8.76
C PRO A 227 -13.01 24.95 -7.42
N GLU A 228 -13.61 23.80 -7.13
CA GLU A 228 -13.43 23.06 -5.88
C GLU A 228 -12.10 22.32 -5.82
N PHE A 229 -11.47 22.04 -6.95
CA PHE A 229 -10.21 21.30 -7.03
C PHE A 229 -9.03 22.21 -7.32
N ASN A 230 -8.04 22.15 -6.43
CA ASN A 230 -6.73 22.76 -6.64
C ASN A 230 -5.66 21.78 -6.15
N ILE A 231 -4.74 21.41 -7.03
CA ILE A 231 -3.68 20.46 -6.75
C ILE A 231 -2.76 20.90 -5.59
N SER A 232 -2.56 22.22 -5.42
CA SER A 232 -1.73 22.77 -4.33
C SER A 232 -2.39 22.65 -2.95
N ASP A 233 -3.70 22.50 -2.90
CA ASP A 233 -4.48 22.38 -1.67
C ASP A 233 -4.72 20.92 -1.26
N LEU A 234 -4.30 19.97 -2.11
CA LEU A 234 -4.53 18.56 -1.90
C LEU A 234 -3.60 18.01 -0.83
N ASP A 235 -4.17 17.57 0.30
CA ASP A 235 -3.42 17.04 1.44
C ASP A 235 -2.97 15.59 1.24
N ALA A 236 -3.80 14.76 0.60
CA ALA A 236 -3.50 13.34 0.37
C ALA A 236 -4.30 12.74 -0.80
N VAL A 237 -3.80 11.63 -1.34
CA VAL A 237 -4.53 10.74 -2.24
C VAL A 237 -4.60 9.35 -1.60
N ILE A 238 -5.76 8.70 -1.64
CA ILE A 238 -5.96 7.32 -1.18
C ILE A 238 -6.33 6.49 -2.40
N ILE A 239 -5.58 5.42 -2.65
CA ILE A 239 -5.81 4.51 -3.77
C ILE A 239 -6.32 3.18 -3.23
N THR A 240 -7.50 2.78 -3.70
CA THR A 240 -8.15 1.55 -3.28
C THR A 240 -7.52 0.31 -3.90
N HIS A 241 -7.21 0.33 -5.18
CA HIS A 241 -6.56 -0.78 -5.87
C HIS A 241 -5.85 -0.34 -7.16
N SER A 242 -5.17 -1.27 -7.81
CA SER A 242 -4.20 -0.97 -8.87
C SER A 242 -4.78 -0.89 -10.29
N HIS A 243 -6.07 -1.10 -10.53
CA HIS A 243 -6.63 -0.98 -11.87
C HIS A 243 -6.54 0.47 -12.39
N LEU A 244 -6.33 0.63 -13.70
CA LEU A 244 -6.09 1.94 -14.31
C LEU A 244 -7.26 2.92 -14.14
N ASP A 245 -8.47 2.41 -14.03
CA ASP A 245 -9.66 3.23 -13.78
C ASP A 245 -9.76 3.76 -12.32
N HIS A 246 -8.80 3.38 -11.47
CA HIS A 246 -8.64 3.87 -10.10
C HIS A 246 -7.30 4.57 -9.84
N ILE A 247 -6.20 4.18 -10.52
CA ILE A 247 -4.87 4.77 -10.32
C ILE A 247 -4.30 5.46 -11.57
N GLY A 248 -4.88 5.23 -12.74
CA GLY A 248 -4.27 5.54 -14.04
C GLY A 248 -3.96 7.02 -14.30
N PHE A 249 -4.61 7.94 -13.60
CA PHE A 249 -4.36 9.38 -13.74
C PHE A 249 -3.45 9.96 -12.63
N LEU A 250 -3.15 9.17 -11.60
CA LEU A 250 -2.39 9.65 -10.45
C LEU A 250 -1.00 10.23 -10.79
N PRO A 251 -0.15 9.63 -11.67
CA PRO A 251 1.16 10.20 -12.00
C PRO A 251 1.06 11.57 -12.68
N TYR A 252 -0.05 11.86 -13.36
CA TYR A 252 -0.31 13.18 -13.93
C TYR A 252 -0.35 14.28 -12.87
N LEU A 253 -0.87 14.01 -11.67
CA LEU A 253 -0.84 14.95 -10.56
C LEU A 253 0.61 15.28 -10.16
N PHE A 254 1.51 14.29 -10.15
CA PHE A 254 2.93 14.48 -9.84
C PHE A 254 3.64 15.32 -10.90
N LYS A 255 3.35 15.09 -12.18
CA LYS A 255 3.84 15.91 -13.29
C LYS A 255 3.47 17.38 -13.10
N TYR A 256 2.28 17.66 -12.59
CA TYR A 256 1.75 19.01 -12.38
C TYR A 256 1.94 19.55 -10.95
N GLY A 257 2.87 18.97 -10.19
CA GLY A 257 3.37 19.57 -8.96
C GLY A 257 2.79 19.03 -7.66
N TYR A 258 1.95 17.98 -7.68
CA TYR A 258 1.58 17.30 -6.45
C TYR A 258 2.81 16.72 -5.76
N ARG A 259 2.94 16.96 -4.46
CA ARG A 259 4.05 16.48 -3.62
C ARG A 259 3.56 15.99 -2.25
N GLY A 260 2.26 15.68 -2.14
CA GLY A 260 1.64 15.10 -0.96
C GLY A 260 1.76 13.56 -0.94
N PRO A 261 1.29 12.91 0.12
CA PRO A 261 1.32 11.47 0.29
C PRO A 261 0.25 10.75 -0.55
N VAL A 262 0.58 9.53 -0.97
CA VAL A 262 -0.35 8.56 -1.53
C VAL A 262 -0.46 7.40 -0.55
N TYR A 263 -1.67 7.10 -0.08
CA TYR A 263 -1.93 5.99 0.82
C TYR A 263 -2.56 4.82 0.06
N CYS A 264 -1.98 3.64 0.20
CA CYS A 264 -2.49 2.38 -0.35
C CYS A 264 -1.86 1.19 0.37
N THR A 265 -2.18 -0.03 -0.04
CA THR A 265 -1.45 -1.23 0.40
C THR A 265 -0.16 -1.41 -0.41
N GLU A 266 0.78 -2.21 0.10
CA GLU A 266 2.04 -2.47 -0.59
C GLU A 266 1.85 -3.12 -1.97
N PRO A 267 0.99 -4.15 -2.14
CA PRO A 267 0.72 -4.72 -3.47
C PRO A 267 0.14 -3.71 -4.45
N VAL A 268 -0.71 -2.78 -4.00
CA VAL A 268 -1.27 -1.72 -4.86
C VAL A 268 -0.19 -0.80 -5.38
N ARG A 269 0.80 -0.42 -4.56
CA ARG A 269 1.97 0.35 -5.01
C ARG A 269 2.73 -0.39 -6.11
N ASP A 270 3.05 -1.66 -5.89
CA ASP A 270 3.90 -2.44 -6.78
C ASP A 270 3.18 -2.78 -8.10
N VAL A 271 1.97 -3.35 -8.03
CA VAL A 271 1.15 -3.68 -9.22
C VAL A 271 0.74 -2.41 -9.96
N GLY A 272 0.32 -1.36 -9.24
CA GLY A 272 -0.05 -0.09 -9.84
C GLY A 272 1.10 0.54 -10.61
N SER A 273 2.31 0.54 -10.04
CA SER A 273 3.51 1.05 -10.73
C SER A 273 3.81 0.25 -12.01
N LEU A 274 3.68 -1.08 -11.96
CA LEU A 274 3.84 -1.95 -13.12
C LEU A 274 2.86 -1.58 -14.23
N LEU A 275 1.57 -1.48 -13.89
CA LEU A 275 0.50 -1.15 -14.84
C LEU A 275 0.68 0.26 -15.45
N LEU A 276 1.10 1.23 -14.65
CA LEU A 276 1.35 2.61 -15.10
C LEU A 276 2.55 2.69 -16.04
N ILE A 277 3.63 1.95 -15.78
CA ILE A 277 4.80 1.87 -16.68
C ILE A 277 4.40 1.21 -18.00
N ASP A 278 3.58 0.16 -17.97
CA ASP A 278 3.08 -0.50 -19.17
C ASP A 278 2.12 0.41 -19.96
N TYR A 279 1.24 1.13 -19.27
CA TYR A 279 0.37 2.13 -19.89
C TYR A 279 1.16 3.18 -20.69
N VAL A 280 2.28 3.71 -20.13
CA VAL A 280 3.17 4.64 -20.83
C VAL A 280 3.77 3.98 -22.08
N LYS A 281 4.20 2.72 -22.01
CA LYS A 281 4.76 1.98 -23.15
C LYS A 281 3.72 1.80 -24.25
N ILE A 282 2.48 1.41 -23.90
CA ILE A 282 1.37 1.23 -24.86
C ILE A 282 1.06 2.55 -25.56
N MET A 283 0.89 3.65 -24.81
CA MET A 283 0.62 4.96 -25.38
C MET A 283 1.69 5.36 -26.41
N LYS A 284 2.97 5.15 -26.07
CA LYS A 284 4.09 5.44 -26.97
C LYS A 284 4.09 4.55 -28.22
N SER A 285 3.81 3.26 -28.06
CA SER A 285 3.78 2.31 -29.19
C SER A 285 2.63 2.57 -30.17
N GLU A 286 1.51 3.07 -29.67
CA GLU A 286 0.33 3.44 -30.45
C GLU A 286 0.36 4.88 -30.99
N ASN A 287 1.46 5.63 -30.76
CA ASN A 287 1.58 7.06 -31.10
C ASN A 287 0.45 7.92 -30.50
N ARG A 288 -0.05 7.55 -29.32
CA ARG A 288 -1.05 8.31 -28.58
C ARG A 288 -0.39 9.33 -27.65
N PRO A 289 -1.05 10.43 -27.31
CA PRO A 289 -0.50 11.41 -26.37
C PRO A 289 -0.19 10.77 -25.03
N VAL A 290 1.05 10.93 -24.55
CA VAL A 290 1.50 10.44 -23.25
C VAL A 290 1.22 11.51 -22.19
N LEU A 291 0.36 11.18 -21.24
CA LEU A 291 -0.04 12.11 -20.18
C LEU A 291 1.09 12.39 -19.19
N PHE A 292 1.84 11.34 -18.83
CA PHE A 292 2.93 11.36 -17.86
C PHE A 292 4.03 10.37 -18.28
N GLU A 293 5.21 10.53 -17.73
CA GLU A 293 6.37 9.69 -18.01
C GLU A 293 6.67 8.73 -16.85
N VAL A 294 7.58 7.79 -17.09
CA VAL A 294 8.02 6.81 -16.06
C VAL A 294 8.61 7.51 -14.83
N ASP A 295 9.24 8.67 -15.00
CA ASP A 295 9.77 9.43 -13.87
C ASP A 295 8.67 10.00 -12.96
N ASP A 296 7.48 10.31 -13.49
CA ASP A 296 6.32 10.72 -12.69
C ASP A 296 5.79 9.52 -11.87
N VAL A 297 5.87 8.31 -12.40
CA VAL A 297 5.57 7.07 -11.65
C VAL A 297 6.58 6.86 -10.53
N LYS A 298 7.87 7.11 -10.75
CA LYS A 298 8.89 7.05 -9.69
C LYS A 298 8.64 8.09 -8.59
N GLU A 299 8.21 9.31 -8.97
CA GLU A 299 7.79 10.32 -7.98
C GLU A 299 6.63 9.81 -7.13
N MET A 300 5.60 9.23 -7.75
CA MET A 300 4.49 8.60 -7.03
C MET A 300 5.00 7.55 -6.03
N VAL A 301 5.88 6.63 -6.44
CA VAL A 301 6.45 5.60 -5.56
C VAL A 301 7.17 6.22 -4.35
N LYS A 302 7.97 7.27 -4.56
CA LYS A 302 8.67 7.98 -3.48
C LYS A 302 7.72 8.62 -2.46
N HIS A 303 6.50 8.98 -2.87
CA HIS A 303 5.48 9.61 -2.04
C HIS A 303 4.45 8.64 -1.46
N THR A 304 4.53 7.35 -1.81
CA THR A 304 3.58 6.35 -1.33
C THR A 304 3.90 5.91 0.11
N ILE A 305 2.87 5.90 0.94
CA ILE A 305 2.86 5.37 2.31
C ILE A 305 1.95 4.14 2.30
N CYS A 306 2.55 2.96 2.49
CA CYS A 306 1.80 1.71 2.51
C CYS A 306 1.25 1.45 3.91
N LEU A 307 -0.01 1.01 3.98
CA LEU A 307 -0.72 0.65 5.20
C LEU A 307 -1.18 -0.81 5.14
N GLU A 308 -1.16 -1.47 6.30
CA GLU A 308 -1.74 -2.79 6.46
C GLU A 308 -3.26 -2.71 6.67
N TYR A 309 -3.97 -3.81 6.36
CA TYR A 309 -5.39 -3.89 6.66
C TYR A 309 -5.66 -3.79 8.17
N GLY A 310 -6.70 -3.03 8.53
CA GLY A 310 -7.06 -2.79 9.92
C GLY A 310 -6.17 -1.79 10.65
N GLU A 311 -5.12 -1.30 10.01
CA GLU A 311 -4.23 -0.28 10.56
C GLU A 311 -4.92 1.09 10.55
N VAL A 312 -5.15 1.67 11.73
CA VAL A 312 -5.65 3.03 11.85
C VAL A 312 -4.48 4.00 11.72
N ASN A 313 -4.56 4.92 10.75
CA ASN A 313 -3.51 5.87 10.43
C ASN A 313 -4.07 7.29 10.32
N ASP A 314 -3.43 8.27 10.97
CA ASP A 314 -3.77 9.67 10.78
C ASP A 314 -3.28 10.11 9.38
N VAL A 315 -4.14 10.70 8.57
CA VAL A 315 -3.83 11.16 7.21
C VAL A 315 -3.71 12.67 7.16
N THR A 316 -4.58 13.34 7.90
CA THR A 316 -4.62 14.80 8.08
C THR A 316 -4.94 15.11 9.54
N PRO A 317 -4.90 16.38 9.98
CA PRO A 317 -5.24 16.72 11.37
C PRO A 317 -6.61 16.27 11.83
N ASP A 318 -7.57 16.12 10.91
CA ASP A 318 -8.97 15.78 11.19
C ASP A 318 -9.48 14.50 10.53
N ILE A 319 -8.64 13.75 9.80
CA ILE A 319 -9.07 12.52 9.13
C ILE A 319 -8.11 11.36 9.45
N ARG A 320 -8.69 10.24 9.87
CA ARG A 320 -8.00 8.95 10.03
C ARG A 320 -8.50 7.97 8.98
N LEU A 321 -7.61 7.17 8.45
CA LEU A 321 -7.84 6.13 7.46
C LEU A 321 -7.63 4.75 8.08
N THR A 322 -8.54 3.84 7.78
CA THR A 322 -8.34 2.40 7.98
C THR A 322 -8.65 1.69 6.67
N LEU A 323 -7.72 0.92 6.17
CA LEU A 323 -7.93 0.09 4.98
C LEU A 323 -8.50 -1.27 5.40
N TYR A 324 -9.57 -1.70 4.72
CA TYR A 324 -10.18 -3.02 4.88
C TYR A 324 -10.08 -3.79 3.57
N ASN A 325 -9.87 -5.12 3.64
CA ASN A 325 -9.82 -5.96 2.45
C ASN A 325 -11.08 -5.81 1.59
N ALA A 326 -10.93 -5.49 0.31
CA ALA A 326 -12.01 -5.42 -0.67
C ALA A 326 -12.25 -6.73 -1.42
N GLY A 327 -11.34 -7.71 -1.34
CA GLY A 327 -11.47 -9.04 -1.95
C GLY A 327 -11.45 -9.06 -3.49
N HIS A 328 -11.17 -7.92 -4.14
CA HIS A 328 -11.30 -7.75 -5.59
C HIS A 328 -10.06 -8.23 -6.36
N ILE A 329 -8.90 -7.69 -6.02
CA ILE A 329 -7.57 -8.12 -6.51
C ILE A 329 -6.56 -8.04 -5.36
N LEU A 330 -5.33 -8.52 -5.59
CA LEU A 330 -4.27 -8.48 -4.59
C LEU A 330 -4.06 -7.06 -4.06
N GLY A 331 -4.15 -6.90 -2.74
CA GLY A 331 -3.98 -5.62 -2.07
C GLY A 331 -5.16 -4.66 -2.16
N SER A 332 -6.25 -5.00 -2.89
CA SER A 332 -7.42 -4.14 -3.00
C SER A 332 -8.03 -3.82 -1.63
N ALA A 333 -8.36 -2.56 -1.40
CA ALA A 333 -8.81 -2.07 -0.12
C ALA A 333 -10.05 -1.17 -0.22
N MET A 334 -10.91 -1.28 0.77
CA MET A 334 -11.93 -0.29 1.06
C MET A 334 -11.38 0.74 2.04
N ALA A 335 -11.59 2.01 1.77
CA ALA A 335 -11.12 3.11 2.60
C ALA A 335 -12.20 3.55 3.60
N HIS A 336 -12.01 3.23 4.88
CA HIS A 336 -12.85 3.75 5.96
C HIS A 336 -12.21 5.00 6.55
N LEU A 337 -12.94 6.10 6.48
CA LEU A 337 -12.50 7.42 6.91
C LEU A 337 -13.27 7.86 8.14
N HIS A 338 -12.56 8.05 9.25
CA HIS A 338 -13.07 8.66 10.45
C HIS A 338 -12.72 10.16 10.44
N ILE A 339 -13.74 11.01 10.38
CA ILE A 339 -13.61 12.46 10.16
C ILE A 339 -13.96 13.22 11.44
N GLY A 340 -13.08 14.13 11.82
CA GLY A 340 -13.21 14.93 13.03
C GLY A 340 -13.20 14.07 14.31
N ASN A 341 -13.67 14.62 15.42
CA ASN A 341 -13.82 13.90 16.67
C ASN A 341 -15.19 13.21 16.74
N GLY A 342 -15.44 12.26 15.79
CA GLY A 342 -16.70 11.55 15.67
C GLY A 342 -17.77 12.34 14.89
N LEU A 343 -17.35 13.29 14.04
CA LEU A 343 -18.26 14.05 13.19
C LEU A 343 -18.94 13.15 12.17
N HIS A 344 -18.16 12.33 11.46
CA HIS A 344 -18.68 11.50 10.38
C HIS A 344 -17.74 10.33 10.07
N ASN A 345 -18.30 9.19 9.65
CA ASN A 345 -17.55 8.06 9.13
C ASN A 345 -18.05 7.72 7.72
N LEU A 346 -17.12 7.63 6.79
CA LEU A 346 -17.37 7.34 5.40
C LEU A 346 -16.59 6.08 5.00
N LEU A 347 -17.27 5.14 4.33
CA LEU A 347 -16.62 4.02 3.66
C LEU A 347 -16.73 4.21 2.15
N TYR A 348 -15.57 4.20 1.48
CA TYR A 348 -15.46 4.12 0.03
C TYR A 348 -14.93 2.73 -0.35
N THR A 349 -15.69 1.98 -1.14
CA THR A 349 -15.35 0.58 -1.40
C THR A 349 -14.27 0.41 -2.47
N GLY A 350 -14.07 1.40 -3.36
CA GLY A 350 -13.48 1.08 -4.64
C GLY A 350 -14.27 -0.07 -5.28
N ASP A 351 -13.59 -0.96 -5.98
CA ASP A 351 -14.18 -2.20 -6.47
C ASP A 351 -14.06 -3.29 -5.40
N LEU A 352 -15.13 -4.02 -5.17
CA LEU A 352 -15.18 -5.06 -4.15
C LEU A 352 -15.66 -6.40 -4.69
N LYS A 353 -15.23 -7.49 -4.04
CA LYS A 353 -15.77 -8.82 -4.28
C LYS A 353 -16.17 -9.48 -2.97
N PHE A 354 -17.47 -9.74 -2.82
CA PHE A 354 -18.03 -10.33 -1.63
C PHE A 354 -17.86 -11.87 -1.57
N GLY A 355 -17.73 -12.54 -2.72
CA GLY A 355 -17.51 -13.98 -2.79
C GLY A 355 -16.01 -14.33 -2.68
N ARG A 356 -15.70 -15.46 -2.01
CA ARG A 356 -14.34 -15.99 -1.92
C ARG A 356 -13.78 -16.36 -3.31
N MET A 357 -12.51 -16.05 -3.54
CA MET A 357 -11.73 -16.48 -4.69
C MET A 357 -10.74 -17.60 -4.30
N GLN A 358 -9.99 -18.16 -5.26
CA GLN A 358 -8.99 -19.18 -4.96
C GLN A 358 -7.86 -18.64 -4.06
N LEU A 359 -7.43 -17.41 -4.30
CA LEU A 359 -6.30 -16.78 -3.63
C LEU A 359 -6.70 -15.66 -2.65
N LEU A 360 -7.89 -15.09 -2.78
CA LEU A 360 -8.30 -13.92 -2.03
C LEU A 360 -9.50 -14.21 -1.13
N GLU A 361 -9.40 -13.74 0.11
CA GLU A 361 -10.53 -13.74 1.04
C GLU A 361 -11.61 -12.74 0.59
N PRO A 362 -12.88 -12.96 0.98
CA PRO A 362 -13.98 -12.05 0.67
C PRO A 362 -13.74 -10.64 1.21
N ALA A 363 -14.43 -9.65 0.63
CA ALA A 363 -14.47 -8.30 1.18
C ALA A 363 -14.90 -8.30 2.65
N ALA A 364 -14.28 -7.46 3.46
CA ALA A 364 -14.72 -7.21 4.83
C ALA A 364 -16.14 -6.61 4.85
N PHE A 365 -16.93 -6.95 5.85
CA PHE A 365 -18.33 -6.49 5.99
C PHE A 365 -18.67 -5.98 7.39
N GLU A 366 -17.71 -5.98 8.31
CA GLU A 366 -17.86 -5.46 9.67
C GLU A 366 -17.04 -4.19 9.85
N PHE A 367 -17.69 -3.12 10.23
CA PHE A 367 -17.07 -1.80 10.44
C PHE A 367 -17.52 -1.21 11.78
N PRO A 368 -16.65 -0.47 12.49
CA PRO A 368 -16.95 0.07 13.83
C PRO A 368 -18.16 1.02 13.84
N ARG A 369 -18.21 1.93 12.90
CA ARG A 369 -19.27 2.93 12.73
C ARG A 369 -19.26 3.43 11.30
N LEU A 370 -20.42 3.62 10.71
CA LEU A 370 -20.58 4.06 9.34
C LEU A 370 -21.83 4.92 9.17
N GLU A 371 -21.67 6.15 8.70
CA GLU A 371 -22.76 7.06 8.33
C GLU A 371 -22.98 7.14 6.83
N THR A 372 -21.90 7.08 6.02
CA THR A 372 -21.99 7.15 4.57
C THR A 372 -21.25 5.98 3.93
N LEU A 373 -21.91 5.31 3.00
CA LEU A 373 -21.32 4.29 2.14
C LEU A 373 -21.34 4.77 0.70
N ILE A 374 -20.14 4.84 0.08
CA ILE A 374 -19.97 5.00 -1.37
C ILE A 374 -19.56 3.63 -1.90
N ILE A 375 -20.43 3.00 -2.68
CA ILE A 375 -20.27 1.61 -3.14
C ILE A 375 -20.34 1.54 -4.66
N GLU A 376 -19.50 0.70 -5.25
CA GLU A 376 -19.58 0.35 -6.65
C GLU A 376 -20.87 -0.40 -6.99
N SER A 377 -21.26 -0.34 -8.26
CA SER A 377 -22.43 -1.04 -8.76
C SER A 377 -22.26 -1.57 -10.19
N THR A 378 -21.05 -2.00 -10.52
CA THR A 378 -20.66 -2.49 -11.85
C THR A 378 -21.57 -3.60 -12.34
N TYR A 379 -21.93 -4.53 -11.47
CA TYR A 379 -22.86 -5.63 -11.71
C TYR A 379 -24.22 -5.42 -11.04
N GLY A 380 -24.61 -4.18 -10.71
CA GLY A 380 -25.87 -3.86 -10.01
C GLY A 380 -27.13 -3.98 -10.84
N GLY A 381 -27.04 -4.25 -12.13
CA GLY A 381 -28.20 -4.43 -13.02
C GLY A 381 -28.92 -5.76 -12.79
N LYS A 382 -30.26 -5.77 -12.89
CA LYS A 382 -31.06 -7.00 -12.72
C LYS A 382 -30.66 -8.16 -13.62
N ALA A 383 -30.11 -7.88 -14.82
CA ALA A 383 -29.65 -8.87 -15.78
C ALA A 383 -28.24 -9.41 -15.47
N ASN A 384 -27.52 -8.80 -14.52
CA ASN A 384 -26.13 -9.13 -14.21
C ASN A 384 -26.00 -10.13 -13.05
N VAL A 385 -26.95 -11.04 -12.92
CA VAL A 385 -26.86 -12.13 -11.94
C VAL A 385 -25.92 -13.20 -12.49
N LEU A 386 -24.72 -13.28 -11.91
CA LEU A 386 -23.73 -14.28 -12.30
C LEU A 386 -24.10 -15.65 -11.70
N PRO A 387 -23.83 -16.75 -12.44
CA PRO A 387 -23.95 -18.10 -11.88
C PRO A 387 -23.01 -18.26 -10.67
N PRO A 388 -23.31 -19.18 -9.74
CA PRO A 388 -22.42 -19.52 -8.64
C PRO A 388 -20.99 -19.84 -9.13
N VAL A 389 -19.97 -19.38 -8.40
CA VAL A 389 -18.56 -19.58 -8.78
C VAL A 389 -18.24 -21.05 -8.98
N ALA A 390 -18.76 -21.93 -8.12
CA ALA A 390 -18.55 -23.39 -8.23
C ALA A 390 -19.06 -23.96 -9.56
N GLU A 391 -20.19 -23.48 -10.09
CA GLU A 391 -20.73 -23.92 -11.38
C GLU A 391 -19.85 -23.43 -12.54
N GLN A 392 -19.35 -22.20 -12.46
CA GLN A 392 -18.44 -21.63 -13.46
C GLN A 392 -17.10 -22.38 -13.47
N ASP A 393 -16.56 -22.71 -12.29
CA ASP A 393 -15.32 -23.47 -12.15
C ASP A 393 -15.47 -24.88 -12.76
N GLU A 394 -16.56 -25.59 -12.46
CA GLU A 394 -16.80 -26.92 -13.02
C GLU A 394 -17.02 -26.87 -14.54
N TYR A 395 -17.69 -25.85 -15.05
CA TYR A 395 -17.84 -25.64 -16.49
C TYR A 395 -16.49 -25.44 -17.18
N LEU A 396 -15.64 -24.56 -16.60
CA LEU A 396 -14.30 -24.32 -17.14
C LEU A 396 -13.40 -25.55 -17.06
N LYS A 397 -13.42 -26.29 -15.95
CA LYS A 397 -12.70 -27.57 -15.81
C LYS A 397 -13.12 -28.59 -16.87
N THR A 398 -14.41 -28.64 -17.17
CA THR A 398 -14.93 -29.55 -18.24
C THR A 398 -14.37 -29.14 -19.59
N ILE A 399 -14.40 -27.87 -19.96
CA ILE A 399 -13.82 -27.37 -21.22
C ILE A 399 -12.33 -27.70 -21.31
N ILE A 400 -11.56 -27.54 -20.22
CA ILE A 400 -10.13 -27.84 -20.17
C ILE A 400 -9.90 -29.33 -20.42
N LYS A 401 -10.60 -30.20 -19.67
CA LYS A 401 -10.47 -31.69 -19.81
C LYS A 401 -10.81 -32.17 -21.23
N ASP A 402 -11.92 -31.72 -21.79
CA ASP A 402 -12.37 -32.11 -23.10
C ASP A 402 -11.41 -31.62 -24.20
N THR A 403 -10.86 -30.44 -24.05
CA THR A 403 -9.91 -29.88 -25.01
C THR A 403 -8.59 -30.62 -24.99
N VAL A 404 -8.05 -30.92 -23.81
CA VAL A 404 -6.81 -31.70 -23.64
C VAL A 404 -7.00 -33.11 -24.17
N LYS A 405 -8.12 -33.79 -23.84
CA LYS A 405 -8.44 -35.15 -24.30
C LYS A 405 -8.45 -35.30 -25.84
N ARG A 406 -8.88 -34.26 -26.57
CA ARG A 406 -8.84 -34.28 -28.04
C ARG A 406 -7.54 -33.73 -28.64
N GLY A 407 -6.49 -33.51 -27.83
CA GLY A 407 -5.20 -32.97 -28.27
C GLY A 407 -5.26 -31.49 -28.69
N GLY A 408 -6.27 -30.75 -28.23
CA GLY A 408 -6.45 -29.33 -28.53
C GLY A 408 -5.59 -28.42 -27.69
N LYS A 409 -5.54 -27.15 -28.08
CA LYS A 409 -4.89 -26.06 -27.34
C LYS A 409 -5.93 -25.09 -26.78
N ILE A 410 -5.64 -24.50 -25.63
CA ILE A 410 -6.51 -23.54 -24.94
C ILE A 410 -5.80 -22.21 -24.87
N LEU A 411 -6.44 -21.16 -25.38
CA LEU A 411 -6.01 -19.78 -25.21
C LEU A 411 -6.94 -19.10 -24.20
N MET A 412 -6.38 -18.61 -23.10
CA MET A 412 -7.13 -17.91 -22.05
C MET A 412 -6.70 -16.43 -22.02
N PRO A 413 -7.45 -15.51 -22.64
CA PRO A 413 -7.23 -14.08 -22.44
C PRO A 413 -7.69 -13.69 -21.04
N VAL A 414 -6.75 -13.24 -20.19
CA VAL A 414 -7.00 -12.89 -18.80
C VAL A 414 -6.38 -11.53 -18.47
N LEU A 415 -6.95 -10.84 -17.49
CA LEU A 415 -6.31 -9.66 -16.93
C LEU A 415 -5.03 -10.08 -16.17
N GLY A 416 -3.99 -9.27 -16.25
CA GLY A 416 -2.69 -9.57 -15.65
C GLY A 416 -2.73 -9.76 -14.12
N SER A 417 -3.69 -9.13 -13.44
CA SER A 417 -3.87 -9.21 -11.99
C SER A 417 -5.19 -9.88 -11.62
N GLY A 418 -5.14 -10.80 -10.66
CA GLY A 418 -6.28 -11.49 -10.05
C GLY A 418 -6.70 -12.75 -10.80
N ARG A 419 -7.41 -12.63 -11.93
CA ARG A 419 -7.97 -13.78 -12.65
C ARG A 419 -6.92 -14.74 -13.21
N ALA A 420 -5.80 -14.22 -13.71
CA ALA A 420 -4.72 -15.05 -14.21
C ALA A 420 -4.19 -16.01 -13.13
N GLN A 421 -3.95 -15.47 -11.93
CA GLN A 421 -3.43 -16.24 -10.80
C GLN A 421 -4.44 -17.28 -10.31
N ASP A 422 -5.73 -16.95 -10.23
CA ASP A 422 -6.79 -17.90 -9.90
C ASP A 422 -6.84 -19.08 -10.90
N MET A 423 -6.71 -18.81 -12.22
CA MET A 423 -6.69 -19.85 -13.25
C MET A 423 -5.48 -20.77 -13.12
N MET A 424 -4.31 -20.21 -12.80
CA MET A 424 -3.09 -21.00 -12.58
C MET A 424 -3.26 -21.95 -11.39
N VAL A 425 -3.81 -21.47 -10.27
CA VAL A 425 -4.08 -22.28 -9.09
C VAL A 425 -5.12 -23.37 -9.39
N MET A 426 -6.16 -23.05 -10.15
CA MET A 426 -7.18 -24.02 -10.53
C MET A 426 -6.58 -25.15 -11.38
N ILE A 427 -5.78 -24.84 -12.40
CA ILE A 427 -5.12 -25.84 -13.25
C ILE A 427 -4.14 -26.70 -12.42
N GLU A 428 -3.35 -26.08 -11.53
CA GLU A 428 -2.46 -26.79 -10.63
C GLU A 428 -3.24 -27.77 -9.74
N ASN A 429 -4.35 -27.34 -9.15
CA ASN A 429 -5.21 -28.19 -8.33
C ASN A 429 -5.76 -29.37 -9.12
N MET A 430 -6.19 -29.18 -10.39
CA MET A 430 -6.67 -30.26 -11.26
C MET A 430 -5.57 -31.29 -11.56
N VAL A 431 -4.34 -30.84 -11.80
CA VAL A 431 -3.20 -31.73 -12.04
C VAL A 431 -2.83 -32.49 -10.77
N ARG A 432 -2.77 -31.79 -9.63
CA ARG A 432 -2.42 -32.38 -8.33
C ARG A 432 -3.46 -33.39 -7.83
N SER A 433 -4.74 -33.15 -8.08
CA SER A 433 -5.82 -34.09 -7.73
C SER A 433 -5.93 -35.28 -8.68
N GLY A 434 -5.21 -35.28 -9.81
CA GLY A 434 -5.30 -36.31 -10.85
C GLY A 434 -6.52 -36.15 -11.78
N GLU A 435 -7.25 -35.05 -11.69
CA GLU A 435 -8.37 -34.72 -12.58
C GLU A 435 -7.91 -34.36 -13.99
N LEU A 436 -6.68 -33.88 -14.12
CA LEU A 436 -6.04 -33.52 -15.38
C LEU A 436 -4.64 -34.12 -15.44
N GLU A 437 -4.23 -34.64 -16.57
CA GLU A 437 -2.84 -35.03 -16.81
C GLU A 437 -1.93 -33.81 -16.82
N LYS A 438 -0.63 -34.01 -16.58
CA LYS A 438 0.34 -32.91 -16.59
C LYS A 438 0.47 -32.31 -17.97
N ILE A 439 0.09 -31.03 -18.11
CA ILE A 439 0.15 -30.28 -19.36
C ILE A 439 1.09 -29.08 -19.22
N PRO A 440 1.72 -28.62 -20.31
CA PRO A 440 2.47 -27.37 -20.29
C PRO A 440 1.53 -26.17 -20.21
N VAL A 441 1.84 -25.22 -19.33
CA VAL A 441 1.14 -23.93 -19.21
C VAL A 441 2.14 -22.83 -19.54
N TYR A 442 1.80 -22.00 -20.50
CA TYR A 442 2.62 -20.87 -20.93
C TYR A 442 1.98 -19.58 -20.44
N ILE A 443 2.77 -18.71 -19.86
CA ILE A 443 2.36 -17.41 -19.32
C ILE A 443 3.10 -16.33 -20.10
N ASP A 444 2.37 -15.29 -20.51
CA ASP A 444 2.92 -14.17 -21.26
C ASP A 444 2.45 -12.84 -20.68
N GLY A 445 3.14 -11.76 -21.03
CA GLY A 445 2.83 -10.41 -20.60
C GLY A 445 3.05 -10.18 -19.10
N MET A 446 2.31 -9.24 -18.52
CA MET A 446 2.44 -8.83 -17.12
C MET A 446 2.04 -9.89 -16.10
N VAL A 447 1.41 -10.99 -16.50
CA VAL A 447 1.00 -12.07 -15.57
C VAL A 447 2.19 -12.57 -14.77
N TRP A 448 3.38 -12.68 -15.40
CA TRP A 448 4.62 -13.09 -14.73
C TRP A 448 5.00 -12.15 -13.60
N ASP A 449 5.10 -10.86 -13.89
CA ASP A 449 5.53 -9.84 -12.93
C ASP A 449 4.52 -9.67 -11.79
N VAL A 450 3.23 -9.70 -12.10
CA VAL A 450 2.17 -9.64 -11.06
C VAL A 450 2.21 -10.89 -10.18
N THR A 451 2.46 -12.08 -10.76
CA THR A 451 2.59 -13.31 -9.98
C THR A 451 3.79 -13.28 -9.03
N ALA A 452 4.85 -12.54 -9.38
CA ALA A 452 5.99 -12.34 -8.50
C ALA A 452 5.68 -11.47 -7.25
N ILE A 453 4.55 -10.77 -7.23
CA ILE A 453 4.09 -9.98 -6.08
C ILE A 453 3.19 -10.83 -5.16
N HIS A 454 2.46 -11.81 -5.72
CA HIS A 454 1.62 -12.75 -4.97
C HIS A 454 2.45 -13.69 -4.08
#